data_013b1d36bf8ccc16e15fcf7b1602efc9
#
_entry.id   013b1d36bf8ccc16e15fcf7b1602efc9
#
_cell.length_a   1.000
_cell.length_b   1.000
_cell.length_c   1.000
_cell.angle_alpha   90.00
_cell.angle_beta   90.00
_cell.angle_gamma   90.00
#
_symmetry.space_group_name_H-M   'P 1'
#
loop_
_entity.id
_entity.type
_entity.pdbx_description
1 polymer ?
#
loop_
_entity_poly.entity_id
_entity_poly.type
_entity_poly.pdbx_seq_one_letter_code
_entity_poly.pdbx_strand_id
1 'polypeptide(L)'
;MSQQRRVVVTGLGILSPLGLDLASSWEGVINGRSGIGPITHFDASAFPTRIAGEVKGFDPANWIPPKDIKKMDPFVHYGVAASLMAIADAGLVIDDSTAERIGVAVGAGIGGLKGIEETTLKYAAGGPRKVSPFYVPSTIINMIAGQVSIMTGAKGPNIAAVTACTTSTHNVGLAMRMIQHGDADAMIAGGAEFATTPTSVGGFCAMKALSTRNDEPEKASRPWDRDRDGFVMGDGAGVLILEEYERAKARGARIYAELTGFGMSGDAYHMTAPSESGEGAARCMVNALRDAGIAGDAVGYINAHGTSTPAGDLAETMAVKAALGDHAYKTMVSSTKSMTGHLLGAAGGVEAVFTTMALHTGVIPPTINLDNPGDGCDLDYVPHVAREQQVDIALSNSFGFGGTNGTLVFRRI
;
A
#
# COMPACT_ATOMS: atom_id res chain seq x y z
N MET A 1 22.24 3.70 -26.93
CA MET A 1 21.30 3.18 -25.93
C MET A 1 19.97 3.85 -26.22
N SER A 2 18.87 3.11 -26.42
CA SER A 2 17.54 3.72 -26.56
C SER A 2 17.23 4.45 -25.25
N GLN A 3 16.68 5.66 -25.35
CA GLN A 3 16.24 6.42 -24.19
C GLN A 3 15.20 5.57 -23.42
N GLN A 4 15.40 5.40 -22.12
CA GLN A 4 14.47 4.63 -21.27
C GLN A 4 13.08 5.30 -21.32
N ARG A 5 12.03 4.48 -21.51
CA ARG A 5 10.65 4.96 -21.55
C ARG A 5 10.27 5.55 -20.19
N ARG A 6 9.72 6.75 -20.20
CA ARG A 6 9.21 7.42 -18.99
C ARG A 6 7.87 6.82 -18.60
N VAL A 7 7.61 6.73 -17.29
CA VAL A 7 6.39 6.15 -16.75
C VAL A 7 5.67 7.15 -15.88
N VAL A 8 4.39 7.37 -16.13
CA VAL A 8 3.56 8.34 -15.42
C VAL A 8 2.32 7.69 -14.81
N VAL A 9 1.83 8.31 -13.75
CA VAL A 9 0.58 7.94 -13.08
C VAL A 9 -0.56 8.74 -13.69
N THR A 10 -1.53 8.06 -14.28
CA THR A 10 -2.68 8.68 -14.95
C THR A 10 -4.02 8.41 -14.27
N GLY A 11 -4.08 7.44 -13.36
CA GLY A 11 -5.29 7.12 -12.62
C GLY A 11 -4.99 6.53 -11.25
N LEU A 12 -5.91 6.78 -10.33
CA LEU A 12 -5.82 6.40 -8.92
C LEU A 12 -7.13 5.75 -8.46
N GLY A 13 -7.02 4.62 -7.77
CA GLY A 13 -8.16 3.93 -7.15
C GLY A 13 -7.79 3.48 -5.75
N ILE A 14 -8.69 3.70 -4.80
CA ILE A 14 -8.41 3.43 -3.39
C ILE A 14 -9.68 3.05 -2.65
N LEU A 15 -9.53 2.07 -1.75
CA LEU A 15 -10.43 1.76 -0.65
C LEU A 15 -9.59 1.78 0.63
N SER A 16 -10.02 2.54 1.62
CA SER A 16 -9.29 2.67 2.87
C SER A 16 -10.23 2.81 4.06
N PRO A 17 -9.73 2.69 5.29
CA PRO A 17 -10.52 2.99 6.50
C PRO A 17 -11.07 4.42 6.56
N LEU A 18 -10.53 5.33 5.71
CA LEU A 18 -10.93 6.73 5.65
C LEU A 18 -12.02 7.03 4.63
N GLY A 19 -12.17 6.17 3.60
CA GLY A 19 -13.14 6.39 2.54
C GLY A 19 -13.19 5.27 1.50
N LEU A 20 -14.24 5.29 0.70
CA LEU A 20 -14.50 4.29 -0.35
C LEU A 20 -14.07 4.75 -1.76
N ASP A 21 -13.44 5.91 -1.85
CA ASP A 21 -12.92 6.49 -3.09
C ASP A 21 -11.74 7.43 -2.81
N LEU A 22 -11.16 7.97 -3.89
CA LEU A 22 -10.00 8.87 -3.80
C LEU A 22 -10.34 10.16 -3.05
N ALA A 23 -11.50 10.76 -3.33
CA ALA A 23 -11.86 12.05 -2.75
C ALA A 23 -12.06 11.96 -1.23
N SER A 24 -12.86 10.99 -0.77
CA SER A 24 -13.15 10.78 0.65
C SER A 24 -11.91 10.31 1.45
N SER A 25 -11.07 9.45 0.85
CA SER A 25 -9.83 8.99 1.48
C SER A 25 -8.81 10.12 1.59
N TRP A 26 -8.63 10.93 0.54
CA TRP A 26 -7.72 12.08 0.55
C TRP A 26 -8.18 13.16 1.53
N GLU A 27 -9.46 13.52 1.52
CA GLU A 27 -10.02 14.43 2.50
C GLU A 27 -9.78 13.95 3.95
N GLY A 28 -9.99 12.66 4.22
CA GLY A 28 -9.72 12.07 5.52
C GLY A 28 -8.27 12.21 5.94
N VAL A 29 -7.33 11.94 5.02
CA VAL A 29 -5.89 12.01 5.28
C VAL A 29 -5.43 13.45 5.58
N ILE A 30 -5.79 14.43 4.75
CA ILE A 30 -5.31 15.81 4.95
C ILE A 30 -5.94 16.49 6.17
N ASN A 31 -7.12 16.02 6.61
CA ASN A 31 -7.77 16.50 7.83
C ASN A 31 -7.34 15.73 9.08
N GLY A 32 -6.38 14.82 9.00
CA GLY A 32 -5.89 14.05 10.14
C GLY A 32 -6.95 13.15 10.80
N ARG A 33 -7.93 12.67 10.01
CA ARG A 33 -9.00 11.81 10.53
C ARG A 33 -8.49 10.39 10.75
N SER A 34 -8.76 9.79 11.92
CA SER A 34 -8.48 8.37 12.12
C SER A 34 -9.60 7.50 11.57
N GLY A 35 -9.22 6.45 10.83
CA GLY A 35 -10.13 5.39 10.37
C GLY A 35 -10.19 4.20 11.32
N ILE A 36 -9.38 4.20 12.39
CA ILE A 36 -9.24 3.10 13.32
C ILE A 36 -10.42 3.10 14.31
N GLY A 37 -10.95 1.92 14.58
CA GLY A 37 -12.06 1.72 15.52
C GLY A 37 -12.09 0.28 16.04
N PRO A 38 -13.11 -0.08 16.82
CA PRO A 38 -13.33 -1.46 17.24
C PRO A 38 -13.50 -2.38 16.05
N ILE A 39 -12.95 -3.61 16.14
CA ILE A 39 -13.17 -4.66 15.14
C ILE A 39 -14.66 -5.04 15.13
N THR A 40 -15.24 -5.08 13.92
CA THR A 40 -16.65 -5.43 13.70
C THR A 40 -16.82 -6.69 12.84
N HIS A 41 -15.79 -7.16 12.17
CA HIS A 41 -15.83 -8.32 11.27
C HIS A 41 -16.04 -9.66 12.02
N PHE A 42 -15.68 -9.71 13.30
CA PHE A 42 -15.87 -10.86 14.20
C PHE A 42 -15.90 -10.41 15.66
N ASP A 43 -16.28 -11.31 16.56
CA ASP A 43 -16.21 -11.05 18.01
C ASP A 43 -14.75 -11.09 18.50
N ALA A 44 -14.17 -9.91 18.69
CA ALA A 44 -12.78 -9.74 19.16
C ALA A 44 -12.65 -9.69 20.70
N SER A 45 -13.71 -9.91 21.49
CA SER A 45 -13.70 -9.75 22.95
C SER A 45 -12.65 -10.59 23.68
N ALA A 46 -12.29 -11.75 23.13
CA ALA A 46 -11.27 -12.63 23.69
C ALA A 46 -9.83 -12.28 23.28
N PHE A 47 -9.64 -11.29 22.40
CA PHE A 47 -8.32 -10.94 21.89
C PHE A 47 -7.67 -9.79 22.69
N PRO A 48 -6.33 -9.80 22.85
CA PRO A 48 -5.60 -8.68 23.43
C PRO A 48 -5.80 -7.38 22.66
N THR A 49 -5.84 -7.47 21.32
CA THR A 49 -6.13 -6.33 20.42
C THR A 49 -7.56 -6.48 19.88
N ARG A 50 -8.37 -5.43 20.02
CA ARG A 50 -9.78 -5.38 19.59
C ARG A 50 -10.08 -4.22 18.64
N ILE A 51 -9.04 -3.65 18.02
CA ILE A 51 -9.10 -2.49 17.14
C ILE A 51 -8.44 -2.75 15.80
N ALA A 52 -9.00 -2.15 14.75
CA ALA A 52 -8.45 -2.20 13.39
C ALA A 52 -8.94 -1.01 12.56
N GLY A 53 -8.27 -0.75 11.44
CA GLY A 53 -8.76 0.12 10.38
C GLY A 53 -9.55 -0.69 9.35
N GLU A 54 -10.85 -0.87 9.57
CA GLU A 54 -11.73 -1.60 8.66
C GLU A 54 -12.30 -0.68 7.57
N VAL A 55 -12.48 -1.20 6.35
CA VAL A 55 -13.21 -0.50 5.27
C VAL A 55 -14.70 -0.55 5.59
N LYS A 56 -15.28 0.60 5.87
CA LYS A 56 -16.69 0.72 6.32
C LYS A 56 -17.63 1.00 5.16
N GLY A 57 -18.77 0.30 5.10
CA GLY A 57 -19.85 0.58 4.13
C GLY A 57 -19.57 0.13 2.70
N PHE A 58 -18.54 -0.68 2.46
CA PHE A 58 -18.25 -1.21 1.13
C PHE A 58 -19.27 -2.28 0.72
N ASP A 59 -19.89 -2.09 -0.44
CA ASP A 59 -20.74 -3.10 -1.09
C ASP A 59 -20.09 -3.57 -2.39
N PRO A 60 -19.63 -4.85 -2.46
CA PRO A 60 -19.04 -5.39 -3.67
C PRO A 60 -19.98 -5.42 -4.87
N ALA A 61 -21.31 -5.40 -4.65
CA ALA A 61 -22.31 -5.40 -5.74
C ALA A 61 -22.25 -4.15 -6.62
N ASN A 62 -21.66 -3.06 -6.13
CA ASN A 62 -21.43 -1.85 -6.92
C ASN A 62 -20.34 -2.03 -8.00
N TRP A 63 -19.51 -3.06 -7.89
CA TRP A 63 -18.32 -3.28 -8.73
C TRP A 63 -18.30 -4.64 -9.40
N ILE A 64 -18.88 -5.67 -8.78
CA ILE A 64 -18.79 -7.06 -9.19
C ILE A 64 -20.20 -7.61 -9.43
N PRO A 65 -20.46 -8.31 -10.53
CA PRO A 65 -21.75 -8.95 -10.76
C PRO A 65 -22.13 -9.86 -9.58
N PRO A 66 -23.39 -9.79 -9.06
CA PRO A 66 -23.81 -10.50 -7.85
C PRO A 66 -23.54 -12.01 -7.86
N LYS A 67 -23.61 -12.65 -9.05
CA LYS A 67 -23.32 -14.08 -9.25
C LYS A 67 -21.85 -14.44 -8.99
N ASP A 68 -20.94 -13.45 -9.11
CA ASP A 68 -19.49 -13.67 -9.01
C ASP A 68 -18.93 -13.29 -7.64
N ILE A 69 -19.61 -12.46 -6.85
CA ILE A 69 -19.20 -12.04 -5.50
C ILE A 69 -18.84 -13.25 -4.62
N LYS A 70 -19.71 -14.25 -4.56
CA LYS A 70 -19.48 -15.46 -3.73
C LYS A 70 -18.35 -16.39 -4.20
N LYS A 71 -17.74 -16.08 -5.35
CA LYS A 71 -16.61 -16.83 -5.91
C LYS A 71 -15.26 -16.23 -5.54
N MET A 72 -15.26 -15.12 -4.80
CA MET A 72 -14.09 -14.33 -4.46
C MET A 72 -14.06 -14.04 -2.96
N ASP A 73 -12.89 -14.06 -2.36
CA ASP A 73 -12.67 -13.58 -0.99
C ASP A 73 -12.67 -12.04 -0.95
N PRO A 74 -12.96 -11.38 0.18
CA PRO A 74 -13.01 -9.93 0.29
C PRO A 74 -11.79 -9.18 -0.22
N PHE A 75 -10.56 -9.71 -0.07
CA PHE A 75 -9.37 -9.03 -0.62
C PHE A 75 -9.42 -8.89 -2.14
N VAL A 76 -10.03 -9.87 -2.85
CA VAL A 76 -10.25 -9.79 -4.29
C VAL A 76 -11.31 -8.72 -4.61
N HIS A 77 -12.39 -8.63 -3.81
CA HIS A 77 -13.40 -7.58 -4.00
C HIS A 77 -12.78 -6.19 -3.92
N TYR A 78 -11.93 -5.94 -2.91
CA TYR A 78 -11.25 -4.65 -2.73
C TYR A 78 -10.31 -4.34 -3.89
N GLY A 79 -9.48 -5.32 -4.29
CA GLY A 79 -8.53 -5.14 -5.38
C GLY A 79 -9.21 -4.88 -6.73
N VAL A 80 -10.31 -5.60 -7.03
CA VAL A 80 -11.11 -5.38 -8.25
C VAL A 80 -11.73 -3.98 -8.23
N ALA A 81 -12.39 -3.60 -7.13
CA ALA A 81 -13.03 -2.29 -7.03
C ALA A 81 -12.03 -1.15 -7.21
N ALA A 82 -10.91 -1.18 -6.50
CA ALA A 82 -9.86 -0.17 -6.62
C ALA A 82 -9.25 -0.13 -8.03
N SER A 83 -9.08 -1.29 -8.69
CA SER A 83 -8.60 -1.35 -10.08
C SER A 83 -9.59 -0.69 -11.05
N LEU A 84 -10.88 -0.96 -10.92
CA LEU A 84 -11.92 -0.35 -11.75
C LEU A 84 -12.03 1.16 -11.51
N MET A 85 -11.90 1.62 -10.26
CA MET A 85 -11.81 3.05 -9.94
C MET A 85 -10.62 3.71 -10.63
N ALA A 86 -9.43 3.11 -10.55
CA ALA A 86 -8.22 3.63 -11.18
C ALA A 86 -8.36 3.72 -12.71
N ILE A 87 -8.93 2.69 -13.35
CA ILE A 87 -9.22 2.66 -14.79
C ILE A 87 -10.17 3.80 -15.18
N ALA A 88 -11.25 3.98 -14.41
CA ALA A 88 -12.23 5.04 -14.65
C ALA A 88 -11.61 6.44 -14.46
N ASP A 89 -10.81 6.63 -13.40
CA ASP A 89 -10.12 7.89 -13.13
C ASP A 89 -9.10 8.24 -14.22
N ALA A 90 -8.38 7.23 -14.76
CA ALA A 90 -7.47 7.41 -15.89
C ALA A 90 -8.18 7.68 -17.21
N GLY A 91 -9.48 7.39 -17.34
CA GLY A 91 -10.15 7.29 -18.63
C GLY A 91 -9.44 6.29 -19.57
N LEU A 92 -8.91 5.20 -19.01
CA LEU A 92 -8.16 4.20 -19.77
C LEU A 92 -9.13 3.30 -20.55
N VAL A 93 -9.02 3.32 -21.88
CA VAL A 93 -9.80 2.45 -22.76
C VAL A 93 -9.04 1.15 -23.01
N ILE A 94 -9.71 0.02 -22.76
CA ILE A 94 -9.19 -1.33 -23.01
C ILE A 94 -10.10 -1.97 -24.07
N ASP A 95 -9.61 -2.10 -25.27
CA ASP A 95 -10.28 -2.68 -26.43
C ASP A 95 -9.36 -3.58 -27.23
N ASP A 96 -9.83 -4.14 -28.34
CA ASP A 96 -9.05 -5.09 -29.15
C ASP A 96 -7.73 -4.50 -29.68
N SER A 97 -7.63 -3.16 -29.80
CA SER A 97 -6.39 -2.50 -30.27
C SER A 97 -5.38 -2.24 -29.16
N THR A 98 -5.81 -2.20 -27.91
CA THR A 98 -4.99 -1.84 -26.75
C THR A 98 -4.76 -2.97 -25.77
N ALA A 99 -5.67 -3.96 -25.72
CA ALA A 99 -5.72 -5.00 -24.70
C ALA A 99 -4.39 -5.74 -24.47
N GLU A 100 -3.68 -6.11 -25.54
CA GLU A 100 -2.42 -6.87 -25.46
C GLU A 100 -1.26 -6.04 -24.87
N ARG A 101 -1.41 -4.71 -24.85
CA ARG A 101 -0.42 -3.76 -24.34
C ARG A 101 -0.75 -3.23 -22.96
N ILE A 102 -1.87 -3.67 -22.33
CA ILE A 102 -2.30 -3.27 -20.99
C ILE A 102 -2.25 -4.50 -20.09
N GLY A 103 -1.40 -4.43 -19.06
CA GLY A 103 -1.19 -5.51 -18.11
C GLY A 103 -1.75 -5.20 -16.71
N VAL A 104 -1.69 -6.19 -15.82
CA VAL A 104 -2.15 -6.12 -14.43
C VAL A 104 -1.07 -6.66 -13.50
N ALA A 105 -0.68 -5.88 -12.51
CA ALA A 105 0.26 -6.24 -11.44
C ALA A 105 -0.35 -5.88 -10.08
N VAL A 106 -1.30 -6.68 -9.60
CA VAL A 106 -2.01 -6.42 -8.33
C VAL A 106 -1.99 -7.67 -7.47
N GLY A 107 -1.47 -7.54 -6.24
CA GLY A 107 -1.29 -8.66 -5.32
C GLY A 107 -1.86 -8.41 -3.92
N ALA A 108 -1.62 -9.34 -3.01
CA ALA A 108 -1.91 -9.26 -1.58
C ALA A 108 -0.76 -9.86 -0.79
N GLY A 109 -0.59 -9.47 0.47
CA GLY A 109 0.47 -10.02 1.34
C GLY A 109 0.12 -11.39 1.89
N ILE A 110 -1.14 -11.61 2.28
CA ILE A 110 -1.64 -12.87 2.85
C ILE A 110 -2.67 -13.52 1.92
N GLY A 111 -3.56 -12.73 1.32
CA GLY A 111 -4.60 -13.22 0.41
C GLY A 111 -5.87 -13.68 1.12
N GLY A 112 -6.52 -14.76 0.64
CA GLY A 112 -7.85 -15.17 1.01
C GLY A 112 -7.97 -15.85 2.38
N LEU A 113 -7.51 -15.19 3.43
CA LEU A 113 -7.44 -15.77 4.78
C LEU A 113 -8.83 -16.07 5.35
N LYS A 114 -9.82 -15.20 5.12
CA LYS A 114 -11.21 -15.44 5.54
C LYS A 114 -11.78 -16.72 4.90
N GLY A 115 -11.59 -16.87 3.59
CA GLY A 115 -12.03 -18.08 2.86
C GLY A 115 -11.33 -19.35 3.34
N ILE A 116 -10.04 -19.26 3.70
CA ILE A 116 -9.27 -20.38 4.27
C ILE A 116 -9.84 -20.76 5.65
N GLU A 117 -10.05 -19.81 6.55
CA GLU A 117 -10.64 -20.04 7.87
C GLU A 117 -12.01 -20.70 7.79
N GLU A 118 -12.94 -20.08 7.05
CA GLU A 118 -14.31 -20.60 6.90
C GLU A 118 -14.34 -21.99 6.27
N THR A 119 -13.51 -22.23 5.26
CA THR A 119 -13.46 -23.54 4.59
C THR A 119 -12.87 -24.59 5.50
N THR A 120 -11.85 -24.26 6.30
CA THR A 120 -11.25 -25.18 7.27
C THR A 120 -12.28 -25.62 8.32
N LEU A 121 -13.07 -24.69 8.85
CA LEU A 121 -14.15 -25.02 9.79
C LEU A 121 -15.24 -25.89 9.16
N LYS A 122 -15.66 -25.57 7.92
CA LYS A 122 -16.64 -26.39 7.16
C LYS A 122 -16.11 -27.80 6.90
N TYR A 123 -14.83 -27.90 6.52
CA TYR A 123 -14.19 -29.22 6.31
C TYR A 123 -14.13 -30.04 7.61
N ALA A 124 -13.72 -29.43 8.72
CA ALA A 124 -13.64 -30.07 10.01
C ALA A 124 -15.03 -30.59 10.48
N ALA A 125 -16.10 -29.84 10.23
CA ALA A 125 -17.46 -30.19 10.61
C ALA A 125 -18.12 -31.23 9.71
N GLY A 126 -17.76 -31.34 8.42
CA GLY A 126 -18.52 -32.16 7.47
C GLY A 126 -17.71 -32.82 6.34
N GLY A 127 -16.38 -32.80 6.43
CA GLY A 127 -15.48 -33.49 5.51
C GLY A 127 -15.38 -32.82 4.11
N PRO A 128 -14.74 -33.51 3.15
CA PRO A 128 -14.34 -32.91 1.87
C PRO A 128 -15.50 -32.43 1.01
N ARG A 129 -16.71 -32.99 1.18
CA ARG A 129 -17.91 -32.57 0.44
C ARG A 129 -18.38 -31.14 0.79
N LYS A 130 -17.87 -30.56 1.88
CA LYS A 130 -18.19 -29.21 2.33
C LYS A 130 -17.27 -28.15 1.74
N VAL A 131 -16.18 -28.53 1.05
CA VAL A 131 -15.29 -27.62 0.37
C VAL A 131 -15.93 -27.11 -0.93
N SER A 132 -15.96 -25.79 -1.10
CA SER A 132 -16.51 -25.16 -2.31
C SER A 132 -15.61 -25.43 -3.52
N PRO A 133 -16.15 -25.64 -4.74
CA PRO A 133 -15.36 -25.69 -5.96
C PRO A 133 -14.64 -24.35 -6.27
N PHE A 134 -15.09 -23.25 -5.66
CA PHE A 134 -14.47 -21.93 -5.78
C PHE A 134 -13.41 -21.67 -4.71
N TYR A 135 -13.16 -22.59 -3.78
CA TYR A 135 -12.23 -22.36 -2.65
C TYR A 135 -10.85 -21.92 -3.14
N VAL A 136 -10.21 -22.72 -3.99
CA VAL A 136 -8.87 -22.38 -4.50
C VAL A 136 -8.89 -21.07 -5.29
N PRO A 137 -9.74 -20.87 -6.32
CA PRO A 137 -9.77 -19.61 -7.04
C PRO A 137 -10.12 -18.37 -6.20
N SER A 138 -10.88 -18.55 -5.12
CA SER A 138 -11.23 -17.41 -4.26
C SER A 138 -10.10 -16.96 -3.35
N THR A 139 -9.15 -17.85 -3.02
CA THR A 139 -8.16 -17.58 -1.96
C THR A 139 -6.75 -17.31 -2.46
N ILE A 140 -6.39 -17.73 -3.68
CA ILE A 140 -5.04 -17.53 -4.20
C ILE A 140 -4.81 -16.07 -4.62
N ILE A 141 -3.62 -15.57 -4.31
CA ILE A 141 -3.30 -14.14 -4.33
C ILE A 141 -3.37 -13.51 -5.72
N ASN A 142 -2.96 -14.24 -6.77
CA ASN A 142 -2.99 -13.74 -8.14
C ASN A 142 -4.41 -13.54 -8.72
N MET A 143 -5.45 -13.92 -7.98
CA MET A 143 -6.83 -13.79 -8.48
C MET A 143 -7.35 -12.36 -8.50
N ILE A 144 -6.72 -11.40 -7.80
CA ILE A 144 -7.02 -9.99 -8.06
C ILE A 144 -6.67 -9.66 -9.51
N ALA A 145 -5.41 -9.89 -9.90
CA ALA A 145 -4.93 -9.63 -11.25
C ALA A 145 -5.72 -10.43 -12.31
N GLY A 146 -6.02 -11.70 -12.02
CA GLY A 146 -6.82 -12.56 -12.89
C GLY A 146 -8.24 -12.05 -13.10
N GLN A 147 -8.95 -11.65 -12.05
CA GLN A 147 -10.32 -11.12 -12.16
C GLN A 147 -10.37 -9.75 -12.84
N VAL A 148 -9.42 -8.86 -12.53
CA VAL A 148 -9.30 -7.57 -13.22
C VAL A 148 -9.10 -7.78 -14.72
N SER A 149 -8.18 -8.67 -15.12
CA SER A 149 -7.96 -9.02 -16.53
C SER A 149 -9.22 -9.58 -17.20
N ILE A 150 -9.91 -10.51 -16.56
CA ILE A 150 -11.16 -11.09 -17.10
C ILE A 150 -12.25 -10.05 -17.27
N MET A 151 -12.42 -9.17 -16.28
CA MET A 151 -13.50 -8.18 -16.28
C MET A 151 -13.24 -7.00 -17.24
N THR A 152 -11.98 -6.65 -17.45
CA THR A 152 -11.61 -5.48 -18.27
C THR A 152 -11.15 -5.83 -19.68
N GLY A 153 -10.79 -7.08 -19.93
CA GLY A 153 -10.23 -7.51 -21.20
C GLY A 153 -8.74 -7.21 -21.36
N ALA A 154 -8.02 -6.77 -20.31
CA ALA A 154 -6.58 -6.56 -20.36
C ALA A 154 -5.84 -7.88 -20.59
N LYS A 155 -5.01 -7.95 -21.62
CA LYS A 155 -4.32 -9.18 -22.11
C LYS A 155 -2.80 -9.08 -22.05
N GLY A 156 -2.25 -7.96 -21.55
CA GLY A 156 -0.82 -7.79 -21.32
C GLY A 156 -0.30 -8.63 -20.16
N PRO A 157 0.91 -8.35 -19.64
CA PRO A 157 1.47 -9.09 -18.51
C PRO A 157 0.50 -9.15 -17.33
N ASN A 158 0.34 -10.33 -16.71
CA ASN A 158 -0.58 -10.55 -15.59
C ASN A 158 0.19 -11.23 -14.47
N ILE A 159 0.51 -10.47 -13.41
CA ILE A 159 1.33 -10.95 -12.29
C ILE A 159 0.78 -10.50 -10.94
N ALA A 160 1.24 -11.17 -9.89
CA ALA A 160 1.07 -10.76 -8.51
C ALA A 160 2.34 -11.14 -7.73
N ALA A 161 3.20 -10.16 -7.46
CA ALA A 161 4.29 -10.35 -6.51
C ALA A 161 3.72 -10.39 -5.09
N VAL A 162 4.33 -11.21 -4.22
CA VAL A 162 3.94 -11.38 -2.82
C VAL A 162 5.18 -11.21 -1.95
N THR A 163 5.24 -10.11 -1.22
CA THR A 163 6.38 -9.70 -0.41
C THR A 163 5.97 -9.02 0.89
N ALA A 164 5.00 -9.65 1.59
CA ALA A 164 4.44 -9.17 2.85
C ALA A 164 4.00 -7.68 2.74
N CYS A 165 4.43 -6.82 3.68
CA CYS A 165 4.05 -5.40 3.70
C CYS A 165 4.57 -4.60 2.50
N THR A 166 5.50 -5.14 1.71
CA THR A 166 6.10 -4.48 0.53
C THR A 166 5.41 -4.87 -0.78
N THR A 167 4.40 -5.75 -0.72
CA THR A 167 3.75 -6.35 -1.89
C THR A 167 3.32 -5.31 -2.94
N SER A 168 2.54 -4.31 -2.55
CA SER A 168 2.03 -3.31 -3.51
C SER A 168 3.15 -2.44 -4.09
N THR A 169 4.13 -2.05 -3.26
CA THR A 169 5.30 -1.28 -3.70
C THR A 169 6.09 -2.05 -4.76
N HIS A 170 6.30 -3.35 -4.56
CA HIS A 170 6.94 -4.21 -5.55
C HIS A 170 6.10 -4.38 -6.82
N ASN A 171 4.79 -4.58 -6.71
CA ASN A 171 3.92 -4.66 -7.89
C ASN A 171 3.95 -3.37 -8.72
N VAL A 172 3.90 -2.19 -8.09
CA VAL A 172 4.01 -0.89 -8.76
C VAL A 172 5.40 -0.74 -9.42
N GLY A 173 6.47 -1.04 -8.70
CA GLY A 173 7.84 -0.96 -9.23
C GLY A 173 8.10 -1.94 -10.39
N LEU A 174 7.64 -3.18 -10.28
CA LEU A 174 7.75 -4.17 -11.36
C LEU A 174 6.92 -3.77 -12.58
N ALA A 175 5.71 -3.22 -12.38
CA ALA A 175 4.89 -2.68 -13.46
C ALA A 175 5.59 -1.53 -14.19
N MET A 176 6.24 -0.62 -13.45
CA MET A 176 7.10 0.42 -14.05
C MET A 176 8.18 -0.21 -14.93
N ARG A 177 8.88 -1.25 -14.46
CA ARG A 177 9.93 -1.93 -15.25
C ARG A 177 9.37 -2.54 -16.53
N MET A 178 8.20 -3.19 -16.47
CA MET A 178 7.57 -3.76 -17.66
C MET A 178 7.26 -2.70 -18.73
N ILE A 179 6.81 -1.51 -18.32
CA ILE A 179 6.60 -0.40 -19.24
C ILE A 179 7.95 0.11 -19.79
N GLN A 180 8.94 0.29 -18.93
CA GLN A 180 10.28 0.75 -19.33
C GLN A 180 10.95 -0.20 -20.33
N HIS A 181 10.78 -1.51 -20.16
CA HIS A 181 11.31 -2.54 -21.07
C HIS A 181 10.47 -2.75 -22.34
N GLY A 182 9.27 -2.17 -22.40
CA GLY A 182 8.40 -2.28 -23.56
C GLY A 182 7.51 -3.54 -23.59
N ASP A 183 7.40 -4.27 -22.48
CA ASP A 183 6.50 -5.43 -22.35
C ASP A 183 5.03 -4.99 -22.33
N ALA A 184 4.76 -3.79 -21.81
CA ALA A 184 3.46 -3.14 -21.76
C ALA A 184 3.56 -1.66 -22.09
N ASP A 185 2.44 -1.02 -22.44
CA ASP A 185 2.31 0.43 -22.59
C ASP A 185 1.53 1.06 -21.44
N ALA A 186 0.73 0.25 -20.75
CA ALA A 186 0.08 0.63 -19.49
C ALA A 186 -0.03 -0.58 -18.56
N MET A 187 -0.03 -0.30 -17.26
CA MET A 187 -0.18 -1.32 -16.21
C MET A 187 -1.16 -0.83 -15.13
N ILE A 188 -2.06 -1.71 -14.74
CA ILE A 188 -2.89 -1.57 -13.55
C ILE A 188 -2.08 -2.17 -12.40
N ALA A 189 -1.60 -1.36 -11.45
CA ALA A 189 -0.60 -1.80 -10.49
C ALA A 189 -0.90 -1.40 -9.04
N GLY A 190 -0.69 -2.31 -8.09
CA GLY A 190 -0.94 -2.04 -6.67
C GLY A 190 -1.18 -3.30 -5.86
N GLY A 191 -2.10 -3.22 -4.91
CA GLY A 191 -2.51 -4.37 -4.11
C GLY A 191 -3.70 -4.11 -3.21
N ALA A 192 -4.20 -5.20 -2.63
CA ALA A 192 -5.33 -5.21 -1.72
C ALA A 192 -5.09 -6.19 -0.58
N GLU A 193 -5.70 -5.94 0.57
CA GLU A 193 -5.67 -6.85 1.72
C GLU A 193 -6.98 -6.81 2.49
N PHE A 194 -7.42 -7.98 2.94
CA PHE A 194 -8.47 -8.15 3.93
C PHE A 194 -7.94 -9.11 4.99
N ALA A 195 -7.26 -8.58 5.99
CA ALA A 195 -6.56 -9.37 6.99
C ALA A 195 -7.16 -9.29 8.41
N THR A 196 -8.19 -8.47 8.61
CA THR A 196 -8.88 -8.37 9.90
C THR A 196 -9.79 -9.59 10.10
N THR A 197 -9.14 -10.75 10.39
CA THR A 197 -9.78 -12.05 10.63
C THR A 197 -9.28 -12.66 11.95
N PRO A 198 -10.01 -13.61 12.56
CA PRO A 198 -9.61 -14.20 13.84
C PRO A 198 -8.19 -14.77 13.85
N THR A 199 -7.79 -15.55 12.83
CA THR A 199 -6.46 -16.19 12.83
C THR A 199 -5.35 -15.19 12.56
N SER A 200 -5.58 -14.17 11.73
CA SER A 200 -4.60 -13.12 11.49
C SER A 200 -4.37 -12.27 12.73
N VAL A 201 -5.46 -11.73 13.31
CA VAL A 201 -5.36 -10.93 14.54
C VAL A 201 -4.74 -11.77 15.65
N GLY A 202 -5.17 -13.03 15.83
CA GLY A 202 -4.58 -13.94 16.80
C GLY A 202 -3.08 -14.19 16.59
N GLY A 203 -2.68 -14.38 15.35
CA GLY A 203 -1.25 -14.59 14.98
C GLY A 203 -0.38 -13.38 15.31
N PHE A 204 -0.81 -12.17 14.93
CA PHE A 204 -0.08 -10.96 15.26
C PHE A 204 -0.12 -10.60 16.76
N CYS A 205 -1.22 -10.92 17.47
CA CYS A 205 -1.27 -10.83 18.93
C CYS A 205 -0.26 -11.77 19.60
N ALA A 206 -0.16 -13.02 19.12
CA ALA A 206 0.82 -13.98 19.63
C ALA A 206 2.27 -13.51 19.46
N MET A 207 2.54 -12.77 18.41
CA MET A 207 3.84 -12.11 18.15
C MET A 207 4.04 -10.84 18.99
N LYS A 208 3.02 -10.36 19.71
CA LYS A 208 3.02 -9.06 20.41
C LYS A 208 3.35 -7.87 19.49
N ALA A 209 2.90 -7.94 18.24
CA ALA A 209 3.18 -6.95 17.22
C ALA A 209 2.11 -5.84 17.14
N LEU A 210 0.90 -6.10 17.66
CA LEU A 210 -0.23 -5.17 17.59
C LEU A 210 -0.32 -4.29 18.84
N SER A 211 -0.77 -3.05 18.63
CA SER A 211 -1.16 -2.15 19.71
C SER A 211 -2.34 -2.74 20.49
N THR A 212 -2.31 -2.58 21.81
CA THR A 212 -3.36 -2.99 22.74
C THR A 212 -4.13 -1.80 23.31
N ARG A 213 -4.00 -0.61 22.73
CA ARG A 213 -4.70 0.62 23.15
C ARG A 213 -6.18 0.60 22.74
N ASN A 214 -6.91 -0.40 23.23
CA ASN A 214 -8.31 -0.67 22.86
C ASN A 214 -9.30 0.42 23.31
N ASP A 215 -8.99 1.14 24.39
CA ASP A 215 -9.89 2.13 24.97
C ASP A 215 -9.82 3.49 24.24
N GLU A 216 -8.76 3.72 23.46
CA GLU A 216 -8.57 4.91 22.63
C GLU A 216 -8.12 4.50 21.21
N PRO A 217 -8.98 3.83 20.42
CA PRO A 217 -8.59 3.26 19.13
C PRO A 217 -8.00 4.28 18.16
N GLU A 218 -8.55 5.48 18.12
CA GLU A 218 -8.09 6.56 17.23
C GLU A 218 -6.69 7.07 17.58
N LYS A 219 -6.19 6.79 18.79
CA LYS A 219 -4.86 7.18 19.28
C LYS A 219 -3.85 6.01 19.28
N ALA A 220 -4.25 4.84 18.82
CA ALA A 220 -3.44 3.64 18.93
C ALA A 220 -2.26 3.62 17.94
N SER A 221 -2.49 3.98 16.69
CA SER A 221 -1.42 4.14 15.71
C SER A 221 -0.76 5.50 15.87
N ARG A 222 0.49 5.49 16.34
CA ARG A 222 1.24 6.70 16.72
C ARG A 222 2.73 6.60 16.34
N PRO A 223 3.03 6.58 15.03
CA PRO A 223 4.40 6.44 14.54
C PRO A 223 5.34 7.47 15.18
N TRP A 224 6.56 7.01 15.56
CA TRP A 224 7.62 7.76 16.23
C TRP A 224 7.29 8.34 17.61
N ASP A 225 6.04 8.22 18.07
CA ASP A 225 5.71 8.64 19.43
C ASP A 225 6.34 7.72 20.48
N ARG A 226 6.73 8.29 21.61
CA ARG A 226 7.35 7.56 22.72
C ARG A 226 6.49 6.44 23.29
N ASP A 227 5.16 6.66 23.31
CA ASP A 227 4.18 5.75 23.92
C ASP A 227 3.57 4.77 22.90
N ARG A 228 4.21 4.58 21.71
CA ARG A 228 3.80 3.58 20.73
C ARG A 228 4.05 2.17 21.24
N ASP A 229 3.10 1.27 21.02
CA ASP A 229 3.10 -0.09 21.58
C ASP A 229 2.92 -1.20 20.52
N GLY A 230 2.92 -0.86 19.24
CA GLY A 230 2.72 -1.80 18.14
C GLY A 230 1.90 -1.19 17.00
N PHE A 231 1.76 -1.91 15.89
CA PHE A 231 0.96 -1.42 14.78
C PHE A 231 -0.53 -1.71 14.99
N VAL A 232 -1.40 -0.99 14.29
CA VAL A 232 -2.82 -1.30 14.18
C VAL A 232 -3.05 -1.90 12.78
N MET A 233 -3.70 -3.06 12.70
CA MET A 233 -4.04 -3.69 11.43
C MET A 233 -5.06 -2.87 10.66
N GLY A 234 -4.96 -2.83 9.32
CA GLY A 234 -5.93 -2.21 8.44
C GLY A 234 -6.24 -3.06 7.21
N ASP A 235 -7.41 -2.85 6.64
CA ASP A 235 -7.87 -3.46 5.40
C ASP A 235 -8.02 -2.41 4.30
N GLY A 236 -7.94 -2.81 3.02
CA GLY A 236 -8.19 -1.93 1.90
C GLY A 236 -7.47 -2.29 0.62
N ALA A 237 -7.39 -1.34 -0.30
CA ALA A 237 -6.70 -1.47 -1.58
C ALA A 237 -6.19 -0.11 -2.08
N GLY A 238 -5.05 -0.13 -2.75
CA GLY A 238 -4.51 1.02 -3.48
C GLY A 238 -3.97 0.58 -4.83
N VAL A 239 -4.46 1.19 -5.90
CA VAL A 239 -4.13 0.84 -7.28
C VAL A 239 -3.87 2.11 -8.10
N LEU A 240 -2.81 2.07 -8.90
CA LEU A 240 -2.41 3.13 -9.82
C LEU A 240 -2.52 2.62 -11.27
N ILE A 241 -2.89 3.50 -12.18
CA ILE A 241 -2.65 3.28 -13.60
C ILE A 241 -1.31 3.92 -13.95
N LEU A 242 -0.38 3.09 -14.36
CA LEU A 242 0.91 3.50 -14.89
C LEU A 242 0.85 3.46 -16.41
N GLU A 243 1.31 4.52 -17.08
CA GLU A 243 1.38 4.58 -18.53
C GLU A 243 2.73 5.08 -19.03
N GLU A 244 3.09 4.64 -20.22
CA GLU A 244 4.19 5.26 -20.97
C GLU A 244 3.83 6.72 -21.27
N TYR A 245 4.78 7.63 -21.01
CA TYR A 245 4.55 9.08 -21.01
C TYR A 245 4.04 9.63 -22.35
N GLU A 246 4.66 9.26 -23.48
CA GLU A 246 4.24 9.78 -24.78
C GLU A 246 2.85 9.25 -25.18
N ARG A 247 2.53 8.00 -24.81
CA ARG A 247 1.18 7.45 -24.98
C ARG A 247 0.15 8.22 -24.14
N ALA A 248 0.45 8.49 -22.88
CA ALA A 248 -0.44 9.25 -21.99
C ALA A 248 -0.72 10.66 -22.54
N LYS A 249 0.33 11.34 -23.02
CA LYS A 249 0.21 12.66 -23.68
C LYS A 249 -0.61 12.59 -24.95
N ALA A 250 -0.34 11.61 -25.82
CA ALA A 250 -1.02 11.50 -27.12
C ALA A 250 -2.53 11.33 -26.97
N ARG A 251 -3.00 10.65 -25.90
CA ARG A 251 -4.43 10.49 -25.63
C ARG A 251 -5.02 11.62 -24.76
N GLY A 252 -4.24 12.64 -24.38
CA GLY A 252 -4.69 13.73 -23.54
C GLY A 252 -4.99 13.32 -22.09
N ALA A 253 -4.31 12.30 -21.56
CA ALA A 253 -4.51 11.86 -20.19
C ALA A 253 -4.13 12.94 -19.18
N ARG A 254 -4.89 13.02 -18.07
CA ARG A 254 -4.39 13.70 -16.87
C ARG A 254 -3.19 12.92 -16.35
N ILE A 255 -2.14 13.64 -15.99
CA ILE A 255 -0.94 13.08 -15.37
C ILE A 255 -0.84 13.63 -13.95
N TYR A 256 -0.83 12.76 -12.96
CA TYR A 256 -0.70 13.13 -11.56
C TYR A 256 0.76 13.37 -11.16
N ALA A 257 1.64 12.45 -11.54
CA ALA A 257 3.07 12.48 -11.27
C ALA A 257 3.82 11.53 -12.21
N GLU A 258 5.13 11.65 -12.28
CA GLU A 258 6.01 10.67 -12.92
C GLU A 258 6.57 9.71 -11.87
N LEU A 259 6.51 8.41 -12.13
CA LEU A 259 7.21 7.38 -11.36
C LEU A 259 8.59 7.20 -11.98
N THR A 260 9.61 7.77 -11.33
CA THR A 260 10.96 7.91 -11.90
C THR A 260 11.93 6.84 -11.45
N GLY A 261 11.71 6.21 -10.30
CA GLY A 261 12.64 5.24 -9.76
C GLY A 261 11.99 4.20 -8.85
N PHE A 262 12.63 3.04 -8.80
CA PHE A 262 12.26 1.93 -7.96
C PHE A 262 13.51 1.25 -7.39
N GLY A 263 13.59 1.16 -6.07
CA GLY A 263 14.65 0.46 -5.35
C GLY A 263 14.13 -0.75 -4.60
N MET A 264 14.98 -1.77 -4.53
CA MET A 264 14.74 -2.98 -3.73
C MET A 264 16.00 -3.33 -2.95
N SER A 265 15.82 -3.99 -1.81
CA SER A 265 16.90 -4.62 -1.04
C SER A 265 16.36 -5.73 -0.14
N GLY A 266 17.24 -6.55 0.39
CA GLY A 266 16.94 -7.52 1.45
C GLY A 266 17.82 -7.27 2.66
N ASP A 267 17.27 -7.37 3.88
CA ASP A 267 18.03 -7.15 5.12
C ASP A 267 18.98 -8.31 5.44
N ALA A 268 18.59 -9.54 5.07
CA ALA A 268 19.30 -10.78 5.43
C ALA A 268 19.63 -10.87 6.94
N TYR A 269 18.68 -10.44 7.78
CA TYR A 269 18.90 -10.28 9.22
C TYR A 269 17.97 -11.16 10.07
N HIS A 270 16.65 -10.91 10.04
CA HIS A 270 15.66 -11.60 10.86
C HIS A 270 14.33 -11.72 10.14
N MET A 271 13.49 -12.72 10.49
CA MET A 271 12.23 -12.96 9.79
C MET A 271 11.20 -11.84 9.98
N THR A 272 11.22 -11.08 11.08
CA THR A 272 10.21 -10.07 11.41
C THR A 272 10.78 -8.75 11.93
N ALA A 273 12.01 -8.73 12.46
CA ALA A 273 12.64 -7.53 12.98
C ALA A 273 13.53 -6.87 11.90
N PRO A 274 13.47 -5.53 11.74
CA PRO A 274 14.44 -4.81 10.93
C PRO A 274 15.83 -4.88 11.57
N SER A 275 16.88 -4.65 10.79
CA SER A 275 18.20 -4.42 11.35
C SER A 275 18.19 -3.15 12.22
N GLU A 276 18.87 -3.17 13.35
CA GLU A 276 18.88 -2.02 14.28
C GLU A 276 19.38 -0.74 13.62
N SER A 277 20.31 -0.84 12.68
CA SER A 277 20.85 0.31 11.93
C SER A 277 19.95 0.80 10.78
N GLY A 278 18.93 0.06 10.38
CA GLY A 278 18.11 0.35 9.19
C GLY A 278 18.90 0.26 7.87
N GLU A 279 20.01 -0.48 7.83
CA GLU A 279 20.93 -0.51 6.67
C GLU A 279 20.24 -0.97 5.39
N GLY A 280 19.42 -2.04 5.45
CA GLY A 280 18.69 -2.55 4.29
C GLY A 280 17.71 -1.52 3.73
N ALA A 281 16.97 -0.84 4.60
CA ALA A 281 16.05 0.23 4.21
C ALA A 281 16.79 1.44 3.60
N ALA A 282 17.93 1.84 4.19
CA ALA A 282 18.77 2.91 3.64
C ALA A 282 19.27 2.55 2.24
N ARG A 283 19.79 1.35 2.05
CA ARG A 283 20.27 0.84 0.76
C ARG A 283 19.14 0.79 -0.28
N CYS A 284 17.91 0.45 0.15
CA CYS A 284 16.73 0.47 -0.70
C CYS A 284 16.45 1.88 -1.24
N MET A 285 16.40 2.89 -0.37
CA MET A 285 16.21 4.31 -0.74
C MET A 285 17.32 4.80 -1.67
N VAL A 286 18.57 4.50 -1.36
CA VAL A 286 19.72 4.87 -2.21
C VAL A 286 19.62 4.20 -3.60
N ASN A 287 19.21 2.94 -3.67
CA ASN A 287 19.00 2.24 -4.93
C ASN A 287 17.87 2.90 -5.76
N ALA A 288 16.77 3.30 -5.11
CA ALA A 288 15.66 3.97 -5.78
C ALA A 288 16.06 5.34 -6.35
N LEU A 289 16.80 6.13 -5.58
CA LEU A 289 17.34 7.44 -6.01
C LEU A 289 18.34 7.29 -7.16
N ARG A 290 19.21 6.29 -7.08
CA ARG A 290 20.16 5.96 -8.17
C ARG A 290 19.42 5.59 -9.44
N ASP A 291 18.38 4.77 -9.34
CA ASP A 291 17.55 4.37 -10.48
C ASP A 291 16.85 5.56 -11.13
N ALA A 292 16.35 6.49 -10.29
CA ALA A 292 15.75 7.73 -10.75
C ALA A 292 16.75 8.76 -11.32
N GLY A 293 18.05 8.59 -11.08
CA GLY A 293 19.07 9.59 -11.40
C GLY A 293 18.93 10.87 -10.57
N ILE A 294 18.44 10.76 -9.33
CA ILE A 294 18.12 11.89 -8.44
C ILE A 294 19.06 11.87 -7.24
N ALA A 295 19.60 13.02 -6.87
CA ALA A 295 20.39 13.18 -5.66
C ALA A 295 19.50 13.23 -4.41
N GLY A 296 20.02 12.75 -3.26
CA GLY A 296 19.25 12.71 -2.01
C GLY A 296 18.79 14.08 -1.51
N ASP A 297 19.53 15.15 -1.82
CA ASP A 297 19.21 16.52 -1.44
C ASP A 297 18.05 17.16 -2.23
N ALA A 298 17.52 16.46 -3.24
CA ALA A 298 16.31 16.86 -3.96
C ALA A 298 15.02 16.32 -3.32
N VAL A 299 15.10 15.40 -2.34
CA VAL A 299 13.93 14.77 -1.72
C VAL A 299 13.25 15.74 -0.77
N GLY A 300 12.03 16.15 -1.11
CA GLY A 300 11.23 17.05 -0.27
C GLY A 300 10.29 16.34 0.71
N TYR A 301 9.82 15.14 0.36
CA TYR A 301 8.85 14.39 1.16
C TYR A 301 9.11 12.88 1.12
N ILE A 302 8.86 12.21 2.25
CA ILE A 302 8.83 10.73 2.37
C ILE A 302 7.52 10.32 3.01
N ASN A 303 6.70 9.56 2.28
CA ASN A 303 5.64 8.76 2.88
C ASN A 303 6.29 7.48 3.43
N ALA A 304 6.45 7.43 4.73
CA ALA A 304 7.25 6.42 5.41
C ALA A 304 6.50 5.11 5.60
N HIS A 305 7.27 4.05 5.82
CA HIS A 305 6.69 2.80 6.31
C HIS A 305 6.06 2.98 7.69
N GLY A 306 6.72 3.63 8.63
CA GLY A 306 6.22 4.19 9.90
C GLY A 306 5.03 3.46 10.52
N THR A 307 5.24 2.23 11.02
CA THR A 307 4.16 1.33 11.45
C THR A 307 3.68 1.54 12.88
N SER A 308 4.27 2.47 13.63
CA SER A 308 4.01 2.64 15.08
C SER A 308 4.60 1.50 15.93
N THR A 309 5.67 0.87 15.45
CA THR A 309 6.41 -0.13 16.23
C THR A 309 7.68 0.46 16.82
N PRO A 310 8.05 0.12 18.07
CA PRO A 310 9.24 0.69 18.71
C PRO A 310 10.51 0.55 17.88
N ALA A 311 10.81 -0.65 17.38
CA ALA A 311 12.02 -0.92 16.61
C ALA A 311 11.93 -0.41 15.16
N GLY A 312 10.77 -0.58 14.49
CA GLY A 312 10.60 -0.26 13.09
C GLY A 312 10.77 1.23 12.80
N ASP A 313 10.10 2.07 13.59
CA ASP A 313 10.10 3.52 13.38
C ASP A 313 11.48 4.15 13.64
N LEU A 314 12.20 3.65 14.65
CA LEU A 314 13.56 4.09 14.93
C LEU A 314 14.54 3.66 13.82
N ALA A 315 14.45 2.40 13.37
CA ALA A 315 15.28 1.89 12.28
C ALA A 315 15.05 2.68 10.99
N GLU A 316 13.79 3.03 10.67
CA GLU A 316 13.49 3.87 9.51
C GLU A 316 14.05 5.29 9.65
N THR A 317 13.98 5.90 10.83
CA THR A 317 14.63 7.19 11.09
C THR A 317 16.14 7.13 10.81
N MET A 318 16.82 6.09 11.28
CA MET A 318 18.24 5.89 11.02
C MET A 318 18.51 5.66 9.52
N ALA A 319 17.64 4.91 8.86
CA ALA A 319 17.74 4.64 7.43
C ALA A 319 17.61 5.92 6.59
N VAL A 320 16.65 6.80 6.92
CA VAL A 320 16.47 8.10 6.24
C VAL A 320 17.71 8.97 6.41
N LYS A 321 18.25 9.05 7.64
CA LYS A 321 19.50 9.79 7.91
C LYS A 321 20.68 9.22 7.12
N ALA A 322 20.83 7.90 7.06
CA ALA A 322 21.89 7.24 6.31
C ALA A 322 21.77 7.43 4.79
N ALA A 323 20.53 7.46 4.26
CA ALA A 323 20.27 7.62 2.83
C ALA A 323 20.42 9.06 2.35
N LEU A 324 20.01 10.05 3.15
CA LEU A 324 19.94 11.47 2.75
C LEU A 324 21.01 12.35 3.42
N GLY A 325 21.79 11.83 4.38
CA GLY A 325 22.76 12.63 5.14
C GLY A 325 22.10 13.80 5.89
N ASP A 326 22.76 14.93 5.92
CA ASP A 326 22.26 16.14 6.61
C ASP A 326 20.94 16.67 5.99
N HIS A 327 20.61 16.27 4.75
CA HIS A 327 19.37 16.67 4.11
C HIS A 327 18.13 16.01 4.75
N ALA A 328 18.31 14.89 5.46
CA ALA A 328 17.23 14.23 6.21
C ALA A 328 16.49 15.18 7.16
N TYR A 329 17.20 16.15 7.76
CA TYR A 329 16.62 17.16 8.66
C TYR A 329 15.84 18.28 7.93
N LYS A 330 15.88 18.32 6.60
CA LYS A 330 15.14 19.26 5.76
C LYS A 330 14.01 18.59 5.00
N THR A 331 13.96 17.26 5.02
CA THR A 331 12.95 16.44 4.36
C THR A 331 11.77 16.23 5.30
N MET A 332 10.56 16.49 4.82
CA MET A 332 9.33 16.13 5.55
C MET A 332 9.11 14.63 5.47
N VAL A 333 8.81 13.99 6.59
CA VAL A 333 8.54 12.56 6.69
C VAL A 333 7.19 12.39 7.38
N SER A 334 6.25 11.66 6.79
CA SER A 334 5.02 11.35 7.53
C SER A 334 4.56 9.92 7.33
N SER A 335 3.80 9.40 8.29
CA SER A 335 3.16 8.10 8.16
C SER A 335 1.64 8.24 8.15
N THR A 336 1.05 7.96 6.99
CA THR A 336 -0.40 7.89 6.83
C THR A 336 -1.02 6.70 7.56
N LYS A 337 -0.19 5.73 7.99
CA LYS A 337 -0.62 4.63 8.87
C LYS A 337 -1.07 5.10 10.26
N SER A 338 -0.71 6.31 10.67
CA SER A 338 -1.28 6.93 11.88
C SER A 338 -2.79 7.06 11.80
N MET A 339 -3.35 7.16 10.59
CA MET A 339 -4.78 7.34 10.30
C MET A 339 -5.46 6.07 9.77
N THR A 340 -4.78 5.34 8.89
CA THR A 340 -5.35 4.15 8.23
C THR A 340 -5.09 2.84 8.98
N GLY A 341 -4.11 2.80 9.89
CA GLY A 341 -3.49 1.55 10.30
C GLY A 341 -2.58 0.99 9.19
N HIS A 342 -2.04 -0.18 9.42
CA HIS A 342 -1.15 -0.88 8.50
C HIS A 342 -1.93 -1.88 7.65
N LEU A 343 -2.09 -1.60 6.36
CA LEU A 343 -2.88 -2.42 5.43
C LEU A 343 -2.07 -3.60 4.84
N LEU A 344 -0.97 -3.98 5.48
CA LEU A 344 -0.11 -5.11 5.08
C LEU A 344 0.26 -5.04 3.59
N GLY A 345 -0.15 -6.04 2.78
CA GLY A 345 0.16 -6.07 1.36
C GLY A 345 -0.45 -4.95 0.53
N ALA A 346 -1.53 -4.33 0.99
CA ALA A 346 -2.14 -3.16 0.34
C ALA A 346 -1.46 -1.84 0.69
N ALA A 347 -0.68 -1.78 1.79
CA ALA A 347 -0.15 -0.55 2.35
C ALA A 347 0.59 0.31 1.33
N GLY A 348 1.57 -0.28 0.63
CA GLY A 348 2.39 0.47 -0.33
C GLY A 348 1.58 1.03 -1.52
N GLY A 349 0.48 0.39 -1.91
CA GLY A 349 -0.42 0.89 -2.95
C GLY A 349 -1.20 2.12 -2.49
N VAL A 350 -1.77 2.05 -1.28
CA VAL A 350 -2.48 3.17 -0.66
C VAL A 350 -1.53 4.35 -0.42
N GLU A 351 -0.33 4.09 0.07
CA GLU A 351 0.71 5.10 0.30
C GLU A 351 1.23 5.72 -1.01
N ALA A 352 1.36 4.93 -2.07
CA ALA A 352 1.70 5.45 -3.40
C ALA A 352 0.60 6.38 -3.95
N VAL A 353 -0.69 6.05 -3.72
CA VAL A 353 -1.82 6.95 -4.04
C VAL A 353 -1.70 8.25 -3.27
N PHE A 354 -1.50 8.21 -1.95
CA PHE A 354 -1.37 9.42 -1.13
C PHE A 354 -0.11 10.23 -1.47
N THR A 355 1.02 9.58 -1.77
CA THR A 355 2.25 10.25 -2.21
C THR A 355 2.05 10.97 -3.54
N THR A 356 1.36 10.32 -4.49
CA THR A 356 0.99 10.92 -5.77
C THR A 356 0.08 12.14 -5.58
N MET A 357 -0.92 12.04 -4.69
CA MET A 357 -1.81 13.15 -4.35
C MET A 357 -1.07 14.29 -3.65
N ALA A 358 -0.12 13.99 -2.77
CA ALA A 358 0.69 15.01 -2.10
C ALA A 358 1.49 15.86 -3.12
N LEU A 359 2.12 15.22 -4.11
CA LEU A 359 2.80 15.93 -5.20
C LEU A 359 1.84 16.74 -6.06
N HIS A 360 0.68 16.16 -6.39
CA HIS A 360 -0.31 16.78 -7.27
C HIS A 360 -0.97 18.02 -6.65
N THR A 361 -1.30 17.94 -5.35
CA THR A 361 -2.04 19.00 -4.64
C THR A 361 -1.14 20.00 -3.91
N GLY A 362 0.13 19.64 -3.61
CA GLY A 362 1.01 20.43 -2.76
C GLY A 362 0.64 20.37 -1.28
N VAL A 363 -0.10 19.36 -0.84
CA VAL A 363 -0.49 19.18 0.56
C VAL A 363 0.16 17.91 1.10
N ILE A 364 1.02 18.03 2.10
CA ILE A 364 1.72 16.92 2.73
C ILE A 364 0.87 16.37 3.89
N PRO A 365 0.52 15.07 3.87
CA PRO A 365 -0.24 14.44 4.95
C PRO A 365 0.46 14.48 6.29
N PRO A 366 -0.28 14.61 7.41
CA PRO A 366 0.30 14.60 8.75
C PRO A 366 0.59 13.18 9.25
N THR A 367 1.42 13.10 10.29
CA THR A 367 1.44 12.00 11.25
C THR A 367 0.62 12.43 12.46
N ILE A 368 -0.56 11.86 12.64
CA ILE A 368 -1.37 12.13 13.84
C ILE A 368 -0.84 11.35 15.05
N ASN A 369 -1.24 11.74 16.25
CA ASN A 369 -0.88 11.11 17.53
C ASN A 369 0.62 11.17 17.90
N LEU A 370 1.42 11.96 17.22
CA LEU A 370 2.82 12.19 17.57
C LEU A 370 2.90 13.35 18.57
N ASP A 371 2.61 13.06 19.84
CA ASP A 371 2.59 14.06 20.91
C ASP A 371 3.98 14.24 21.53
N ASN A 372 4.72 13.14 21.68
CA ASN A 372 6.03 13.11 22.31
C ASN A 372 6.97 12.21 21.48
N PRO A 373 7.84 12.76 20.63
CA PRO A 373 8.79 11.97 19.87
C PRO A 373 9.64 11.07 20.78
N GLY A 374 9.80 9.80 20.37
CA GLY A 374 10.68 8.86 21.05
C GLY A 374 12.16 9.20 20.89
N ASP A 375 12.99 8.64 21.74
CA ASP A 375 14.43 8.85 21.70
C ASP A 375 15.01 8.46 20.31
N GLY A 376 15.79 9.35 19.71
CA GLY A 376 16.37 9.17 18.38
C GLY A 376 15.42 9.46 17.21
N CYS A 377 14.15 9.74 17.47
CA CYS A 377 13.15 10.15 16.49
C CYS A 377 13.11 11.69 16.42
N ASP A 378 14.00 12.30 15.65
CA ASP A 378 14.30 13.74 15.65
C ASP A 378 14.21 14.40 14.26
N LEU A 379 13.53 13.77 13.30
CA LEU A 379 13.23 14.34 11.98
C LEU A 379 11.94 15.17 12.01
N ASP A 380 11.63 15.83 10.89
CA ASP A 380 10.33 16.51 10.71
C ASP A 380 9.26 15.52 10.27
N TYR A 381 8.50 14.98 11.20
CA TYR A 381 7.46 13.98 10.95
C TYR A 381 6.09 14.56 10.60
N VAL A 382 5.99 15.86 10.31
CA VAL A 382 4.73 16.57 9.99
C VAL A 382 3.65 16.28 11.05
N PRO A 383 3.87 16.61 12.32
CA PRO A 383 2.96 16.19 13.39
C PRO A 383 1.60 16.88 13.29
N HIS A 384 0.54 16.12 13.57
CA HIS A 384 -0.87 16.49 13.77
C HIS A 384 -1.58 17.11 12.56
N VAL A 385 -0.99 18.09 11.86
CA VAL A 385 -1.67 18.90 10.85
C VAL A 385 -0.96 18.78 9.50
N ALA A 386 -1.74 18.58 8.45
CA ALA A 386 -1.23 18.60 7.08
C ALA A 386 -0.56 19.93 6.76
N ARG A 387 0.46 19.91 5.93
CA ARG A 387 1.25 21.08 5.59
C ARG A 387 1.12 21.41 4.11
N GLU A 388 0.69 22.63 3.80
CA GLU A 388 0.71 23.14 2.43
C GLU A 388 2.16 23.47 2.04
N GLN A 389 2.75 22.59 1.24
CA GLN A 389 4.11 22.77 0.73
C GLN A 389 4.30 21.97 -0.55
N GLN A 390 4.57 22.68 -1.64
CA GLN A 390 4.91 22.04 -2.91
C GLN A 390 6.31 21.44 -2.83
N VAL A 391 6.42 20.19 -3.21
CA VAL A 391 7.69 19.47 -3.36
C VAL A 391 7.77 18.85 -4.76
N ASP A 392 8.99 18.67 -5.27
CA ASP A 392 9.20 18.13 -6.62
C ASP A 392 9.48 16.64 -6.60
N ILE A 393 10.09 16.11 -5.54
CA ILE A 393 10.48 14.71 -5.39
C ILE A 393 9.92 14.17 -4.08
N ALA A 394 9.21 13.05 -4.17
CA ALA A 394 8.72 12.31 -3.01
C ALA A 394 9.08 10.83 -3.10
N LEU A 395 9.35 10.22 -1.94
CA LEU A 395 9.54 8.79 -1.79
C LEU A 395 8.31 8.15 -1.13
N SER A 396 8.05 6.89 -1.47
CA SER A 396 7.12 6.01 -0.72
C SER A 396 7.86 4.75 -0.32
N ASN A 397 7.96 4.48 0.98
CA ASN A 397 8.74 3.40 1.56
C ASN A 397 7.85 2.26 2.06
N SER A 398 8.26 1.03 1.81
CA SER A 398 7.66 -0.16 2.41
C SER A 398 8.74 -1.14 2.84
N PHE A 399 8.70 -1.59 4.09
CA PHE A 399 9.66 -2.53 4.68
C PHE A 399 8.88 -3.69 5.28
N GLY A 400 9.08 -4.90 4.74
CA GLY A 400 8.22 -6.05 5.03
C GLY A 400 8.91 -7.14 5.83
N PHE A 401 8.11 -7.98 6.48
CA PHE A 401 8.58 -9.21 7.07
C PHE A 401 9.35 -10.05 6.03
N GLY A 402 10.37 -10.78 6.49
CA GLY A 402 11.36 -11.42 5.62
C GLY A 402 12.52 -10.48 5.24
N GLY A 403 12.52 -9.23 5.75
CA GLY A 403 13.52 -8.21 5.44
C GLY A 403 13.46 -7.74 4.00
N THR A 404 12.29 -7.74 3.39
CA THR A 404 12.07 -7.26 2.01
C THR A 404 11.75 -5.77 2.02
N ASN A 405 12.49 -4.98 1.26
CA ASN A 405 12.38 -3.52 1.23
C ASN A 405 12.07 -3.04 -0.18
N GLY A 406 11.20 -2.03 -0.29
CA GLY A 406 10.81 -1.38 -1.53
C GLY A 406 10.65 0.14 -1.34
N THR A 407 11.19 0.91 -2.26
CA THR A 407 11.04 2.38 -2.32
C THR A 407 10.68 2.80 -3.73
N LEU A 408 9.61 3.59 -3.86
CA LEU A 408 9.21 4.25 -5.10
C LEU A 408 9.63 5.72 -5.05
N VAL A 409 10.08 6.25 -6.19
CA VAL A 409 10.43 7.67 -6.34
C VAL A 409 9.45 8.32 -7.31
N PHE A 410 8.71 9.29 -6.83
CA PHE A 410 7.78 10.08 -7.63
C PHE A 410 8.32 11.48 -7.85
N ARG A 411 8.04 12.03 -9.05
CA ARG A 411 8.37 13.40 -9.44
C ARG A 411 7.12 14.15 -9.86
N ARG A 412 6.97 15.39 -9.40
CA ARG A 412 5.95 16.32 -9.89
C ARG A 412 6.19 16.67 -11.37
N ILE A 413 5.13 16.75 -12.16
CA ILE A 413 5.13 17.16 -13.56
C ILE A 413 4.44 18.52 -13.72
#